data_8bac8853da1020264809046fe2a6f1fb
#
_entry.id   8bac8853da1020264809046fe2a6f1fb
#
_cell.length_a   1.000
_cell.length_b   1.000
_cell.length_c   1.000
_cell.angle_alpha   90.00
_cell.angle_beta   90.00
_cell.angle_gamma   90.00
#
_symmetry.space_group_name_H-M   'P 1'
#
loop_
_entity.id
_entity.type
_entity.pdbx_description
1 polymer ?
#
loop_
_entity_poly.entity_id
_entity_poly.type
_entity_poly.pdbx_seq_one_letter_code
_entity_poly.pdbx_strand_id
1 'polypeptide(L)'
;MKQINIGIIGTGWCGGIRAETCAASPFVGDLHLAEINETRLQEVAKKTASASATGDYKKMLAIKDIDAVIISATPETTHYPMAKESLLAGKHVFLEKPIALELAEADELIALARSKRRFFTIGYSQRFNPKFAYVKRSIDDGTIGEPVSALVSRHITRNLGKKIGGRIKLSPAAMEATHDIDFVLWCLAPRKPIRVYAQEVRKIMKPTYGVPDCVWIIVTMDDGAAFTIGAGWVLPPAYPNFSSTWIEMVGTEGAIMVDDTHRDVVLNTMQKGMVLPISTMPGEKVAQVYAGPMEAETIHFLECIALNRQPLVTAEHARMVMQVYRAADQSAEENRPIDVAV
;
A
#
# COMPACT_ATOMS: atom_id res chain seq x y z
N MET A 1 29.82 -2.24 -3.87
CA MET A 1 28.50 -2.27 -4.50
C MET A 1 28.24 -0.87 -5.05
N LYS A 2 27.71 -0.74 -6.27
CA LYS A 2 27.39 0.61 -6.82
C LYS A 2 26.24 1.18 -6.00
N GLN A 3 26.39 2.39 -5.49
CA GLN A 3 25.31 3.10 -4.83
C GLN A 3 24.26 3.58 -5.85
N ILE A 4 23.05 3.74 -5.40
CA ILE A 4 21.86 4.12 -6.19
C ILE A 4 21.52 5.56 -5.84
N ASN A 5 21.40 6.43 -6.81
CA ASN A 5 20.89 7.78 -6.60
C ASN A 5 19.37 7.76 -6.71
N ILE A 6 18.70 8.28 -5.68
CA ILE A 6 17.25 8.17 -5.48
C ILE A 6 16.60 9.55 -5.53
N GLY A 7 15.50 9.66 -6.31
CA GLY A 7 14.56 10.76 -6.23
C GLY A 7 13.30 10.40 -5.44
N ILE A 8 12.81 11.29 -4.58
CA ILE A 8 11.53 11.11 -3.90
C ILE A 8 10.59 12.23 -4.27
N ILE A 9 9.41 11.90 -4.80
CA ILE A 9 8.34 12.82 -5.15
C ILE A 9 7.24 12.73 -4.10
N GLY A 10 7.00 13.83 -3.40
CA GLY A 10 6.09 13.89 -2.26
C GLY A 10 6.73 13.39 -0.97
N THR A 11 6.98 14.30 -0.04
CA THR A 11 7.62 14.02 1.26
C THR A 11 6.64 14.12 2.42
N GLY A 12 5.34 13.83 2.16
CA GLY A 12 4.32 13.70 3.18
C GLY A 12 4.68 12.63 4.22
N TRP A 13 3.68 12.04 4.85
CA TRP A 13 3.93 11.02 5.88
C TRP A 13 4.70 9.80 5.34
N CYS A 14 4.20 9.13 4.28
CA CYS A 14 4.88 7.96 3.70
C CYS A 14 6.23 8.35 3.09
N GLY A 15 6.24 9.38 2.23
CA GLY A 15 7.46 9.81 1.55
C GLY A 15 8.55 10.32 2.50
N GLY A 16 8.17 10.92 3.63
CA GLY A 16 9.13 11.30 4.68
C GLY A 16 9.82 10.10 5.32
N ILE A 17 9.07 9.04 5.66
CA ILE A 17 9.64 7.79 6.17
C ILE A 17 10.58 7.18 5.14
N ARG A 18 10.17 7.11 3.86
CA ARG A 18 11.01 6.58 2.78
C ARG A 18 12.27 7.40 2.55
N ALA A 19 12.17 8.74 2.66
CA ALA A 19 13.33 9.63 2.56
C ALA A 19 14.36 9.37 3.69
N GLU A 20 13.89 9.24 4.92
CA GLU A 20 14.77 8.95 6.05
C GLU A 20 15.38 7.55 5.96
N THR A 21 14.61 6.55 5.51
CA THR A 21 15.11 5.19 5.23
C THR A 21 16.19 5.21 4.14
N CYS A 22 15.95 5.93 3.04
CA CYS A 22 16.95 6.08 1.97
C CYS A 22 18.22 6.77 2.48
N ALA A 23 18.10 7.85 3.24
CA ALA A 23 19.23 8.57 3.80
C ALA A 23 20.09 7.74 4.75
N ALA A 24 19.48 6.77 5.47
CA ALA A 24 20.19 5.86 6.37
C ALA A 24 20.74 4.60 5.66
N SER A 25 20.36 4.35 4.42
CA SER A 25 20.69 3.12 3.69
C SER A 25 22.06 3.19 3.03
N PRO A 26 22.94 2.18 3.22
CA PRO A 26 24.22 2.09 2.53
C PRO A 26 24.11 1.87 1.02
N PHE A 27 22.92 1.49 0.53
CA PHE A 27 22.65 1.36 -0.91
C PHE A 27 22.49 2.69 -1.62
N VAL A 28 22.22 3.79 -0.88
CA VAL A 28 21.93 5.11 -1.47
C VAL A 28 23.21 5.95 -1.51
N GLY A 29 23.45 6.55 -2.69
CA GLY A 29 24.43 7.60 -2.89
C GLY A 29 23.77 8.96 -2.63
N ASP A 30 23.35 9.64 -3.68
CA ASP A 30 22.65 10.91 -3.58
C ASP A 30 21.14 10.73 -3.42
N LEU A 31 20.56 11.47 -2.49
CA LEU A 31 19.13 11.58 -2.28
C LEU A 31 18.63 12.95 -2.79
N HIS A 32 17.62 12.93 -3.66
CA HIS A 32 17.00 14.12 -4.23
C HIS A 32 15.53 14.17 -3.84
N LEU A 33 15.02 15.34 -3.49
CA LEU A 33 13.64 15.52 -3.01
C LEU A 33 12.86 16.48 -3.90
N ALA A 34 11.58 16.12 -4.16
CA ALA A 34 10.61 17.00 -4.79
C ALA A 34 9.32 17.06 -3.96
N GLU A 35 8.96 18.25 -3.49
CA GLU A 35 7.77 18.48 -2.65
C GLU A 35 7.24 19.90 -2.89
N ILE A 36 5.94 20.00 -3.14
CA ILE A 36 5.28 21.29 -3.40
C ILE A 36 5.12 22.15 -2.15
N ASN A 37 5.06 21.53 -0.97
CA ASN A 37 5.01 22.24 0.30
C ASN A 37 6.44 22.60 0.74
N GLU A 38 6.81 23.86 0.59
CA GLU A 38 8.16 24.35 0.85
C GLU A 38 8.62 24.08 2.29
N THR A 39 7.74 24.30 3.28
CA THR A 39 8.06 24.05 4.70
C THR A 39 8.41 22.58 4.91
N ARG A 40 7.62 21.68 4.35
CA ARG A 40 7.84 20.24 4.45
C ARG A 40 9.08 19.80 3.69
N LEU A 41 9.34 20.41 2.52
CA LEU A 41 10.53 20.16 1.72
C LEU A 41 11.81 20.48 2.53
N GLN A 42 11.88 21.67 3.13
CA GLN A 42 13.02 22.09 3.91
C GLN A 42 13.24 21.25 5.17
N GLU A 43 12.14 20.90 5.86
CA GLU A 43 12.21 20.01 7.03
C GLU A 43 12.87 18.67 6.69
N VAL A 44 12.36 17.99 5.63
CA VAL A 44 12.87 16.68 5.25
C VAL A 44 14.27 16.77 4.64
N ALA A 45 14.54 17.78 3.82
CA ALA A 45 15.87 18.00 3.24
C ALA A 45 16.95 18.16 4.31
N LYS A 46 16.67 18.97 5.33
CA LYS A 46 17.58 19.14 6.47
C LYS A 46 17.80 17.84 7.24
N LYS A 47 16.72 17.08 7.47
CA LYS A 47 16.75 15.84 8.24
C LYS A 47 17.50 14.72 7.53
N THR A 48 17.44 14.69 6.20
CA THR A 48 18.06 13.65 5.37
C THR A 48 19.38 14.04 4.75
N ALA A 49 19.81 15.30 4.93
CA ALA A 49 20.98 15.87 4.26
C ALA A 49 20.95 15.62 2.73
N SER A 50 19.78 15.81 2.10
CA SER A 50 19.59 15.52 0.67
C SER A 50 20.50 16.36 -0.23
N ALA A 51 20.98 15.78 -1.33
CA ALA A 51 21.87 16.42 -2.31
C ALA A 51 21.15 17.55 -3.06
N SER A 52 19.84 17.46 -3.26
CA SER A 52 19.03 18.56 -3.79
C SER A 52 17.58 18.48 -3.30
N ALA A 53 16.91 19.62 -3.28
CA ALA A 53 15.51 19.77 -2.93
C ALA A 53 14.84 20.77 -3.86
N THR A 54 13.64 20.48 -4.39
CA THR A 54 12.92 21.33 -5.34
C THR A 54 11.42 21.21 -5.19
N GLY A 55 10.67 22.29 -5.49
CA GLY A 55 9.21 22.26 -5.60
C GLY A 55 8.67 21.61 -6.89
N ASP A 56 9.56 21.32 -7.85
CA ASP A 56 9.20 20.82 -9.18
C ASP A 56 9.86 19.46 -9.46
N TYR A 57 9.06 18.39 -9.42
CA TYR A 57 9.57 17.03 -9.67
C TYR A 57 10.14 16.84 -11.08
N LYS A 58 9.74 17.65 -12.07
CA LYS A 58 10.30 17.57 -13.43
C LYS A 58 11.76 18.05 -13.48
N LYS A 59 12.09 19.07 -12.67
CA LYS A 59 13.48 19.49 -12.49
C LYS A 59 14.32 18.39 -11.85
N MET A 60 13.76 17.68 -10.87
CA MET A 60 14.43 16.53 -10.27
C MET A 60 14.61 15.40 -11.29
N LEU A 61 13.58 15.05 -12.07
CA LEU A 61 13.66 14.00 -13.09
C LEU A 61 14.70 14.30 -14.20
N ALA A 62 14.99 15.60 -14.45
CA ALA A 62 16.00 16.01 -15.40
C ALA A 62 17.45 15.72 -14.93
N ILE A 63 17.65 15.38 -13.67
CA ILE A 63 18.95 14.96 -13.13
C ILE A 63 19.26 13.57 -13.69
N LYS A 64 20.29 13.50 -14.56
CA LYS A 64 20.62 12.26 -15.30
C LYS A 64 21.06 11.13 -14.38
N ASP A 65 21.77 11.46 -13.31
CA ASP A 65 22.41 10.50 -12.41
C ASP A 65 21.44 9.84 -11.43
N ILE A 66 20.17 10.24 -11.36
CA ILE A 66 19.14 9.54 -10.61
C ILE A 66 18.89 8.19 -11.28
N ASP A 67 19.02 7.10 -10.54
CA ASP A 67 18.75 5.73 -11.01
C ASP A 67 17.28 5.33 -10.81
N ALA A 68 16.65 5.78 -9.73
CA ALA A 68 15.29 5.39 -9.36
C ALA A 68 14.51 6.52 -8.67
N VAL A 69 13.18 6.38 -8.71
CA VAL A 69 12.25 7.34 -8.10
C VAL A 69 11.23 6.62 -7.24
N ILE A 70 10.99 7.17 -6.05
CA ILE A 70 9.89 6.79 -5.16
C ILE A 70 8.82 7.88 -5.23
N ILE A 71 7.59 7.51 -5.58
CA ILE A 71 6.46 8.43 -5.73
C ILE A 71 5.48 8.20 -4.58
N SER A 72 5.36 9.19 -3.70
CA SER A 72 4.45 9.21 -2.54
C SER A 72 3.59 10.49 -2.52
N ALA A 73 3.37 11.07 -3.70
CA ALA A 73 2.60 12.29 -3.87
C ALA A 73 1.09 12.03 -3.73
N THR A 74 0.38 13.05 -3.31
CA THR A 74 -1.09 13.09 -3.25
C THR A 74 -1.61 14.37 -3.90
N PRO A 75 -2.83 14.38 -4.48
CA PRO A 75 -3.79 13.28 -4.54
C PRO A 75 -3.38 12.16 -5.50
N GLU A 76 -4.04 11.01 -5.39
CA GLU A 76 -3.75 9.79 -6.16
C GLU A 76 -3.90 9.95 -7.69
N THR A 77 -4.56 11.02 -8.13
CA THR A 77 -4.61 11.44 -9.55
C THR A 77 -3.24 11.78 -10.13
N THR A 78 -2.25 12.03 -9.27
CA THR A 78 -0.87 12.35 -9.68
C THR A 78 -0.02 11.10 -9.95
N HIS A 79 -0.46 9.92 -9.53
CA HIS A 79 0.30 8.68 -9.61
C HIS A 79 0.67 8.31 -11.05
N TYR A 80 -0.35 8.21 -11.93
CA TYR A 80 -0.15 7.85 -13.32
C TYR A 80 0.80 8.80 -14.07
N PRO A 81 0.56 10.14 -14.13
CA PRO A 81 1.44 11.03 -14.87
C PRO A 81 2.87 11.04 -14.32
N MET A 82 3.06 11.02 -12.98
CA MET A 82 4.39 11.03 -12.38
C MET A 82 5.15 9.72 -12.64
N ALA A 83 4.48 8.57 -12.52
CA ALA A 83 5.07 7.27 -12.82
C ALA A 83 5.46 7.16 -14.31
N LYS A 84 4.56 7.60 -15.22
CA LYS A 84 4.81 7.62 -16.66
C LYS A 84 6.02 8.46 -17.02
N GLU A 85 6.09 9.70 -16.54
CA GLU A 85 7.22 10.59 -16.80
C GLU A 85 8.54 10.02 -16.23
N SER A 86 8.50 9.41 -15.03
CA SER A 86 9.66 8.77 -14.42
C SER A 86 10.18 7.58 -15.23
N LEU A 87 9.27 6.72 -15.71
CA LEU A 87 9.60 5.58 -16.57
C LEU A 87 10.13 6.03 -17.94
N LEU A 88 9.53 7.09 -18.53
CA LEU A 88 10.02 7.69 -19.78
C LEU A 88 11.43 8.24 -19.61
N ALA A 89 11.73 8.86 -18.46
CA ALA A 89 13.07 9.32 -18.10
C ALA A 89 14.05 8.15 -17.80
N GLY A 90 13.62 6.90 -17.95
CA GLY A 90 14.45 5.72 -17.78
C GLY A 90 14.77 5.38 -16.33
N LYS A 91 13.96 5.83 -15.37
CA LYS A 91 14.18 5.54 -13.94
C LYS A 91 13.45 4.25 -13.53
N HIS A 92 14.00 3.52 -12.54
CA HIS A 92 13.23 2.53 -11.79
C HIS A 92 12.19 3.25 -10.95
N VAL A 93 11.00 2.67 -10.77
CA VAL A 93 9.90 3.35 -10.08
C VAL A 93 9.31 2.51 -8.96
N PHE A 94 9.26 3.08 -7.78
CA PHE A 94 8.38 2.67 -6.69
C PHE A 94 7.22 3.66 -6.62
N LEU A 95 6.00 3.18 -6.67
CA LEU A 95 4.79 4.00 -6.61
C LEU A 95 3.91 3.61 -5.43
N GLU A 96 3.46 4.58 -4.63
CA GLU A 96 2.42 4.32 -3.64
C GLU A 96 1.12 3.83 -4.29
N LYS A 97 0.38 3.00 -3.55
CA LYS A 97 -0.93 2.53 -4.01
C LYS A 97 -1.97 3.68 -4.06
N PRO A 98 -2.96 3.62 -4.93
CA PRO A 98 -3.16 2.64 -6.02
C PRO A 98 -2.20 2.87 -7.19
N ILE A 99 -1.98 1.83 -8.00
CA ILE A 99 -1.09 1.87 -9.18
C ILE A 99 -1.53 2.94 -10.19
N ALA A 100 -2.85 3.11 -10.34
CA ALA A 100 -3.51 4.08 -11.22
C ALA A 100 -4.97 4.23 -10.79
N LEU A 101 -5.74 5.08 -11.46
CA LEU A 101 -7.18 5.20 -11.24
C LEU A 101 -7.98 4.43 -12.30
N GLU A 102 -7.41 4.20 -13.48
CA GLU A 102 -8.02 3.42 -14.57
C GLU A 102 -7.12 2.23 -14.95
N LEU A 103 -7.75 1.09 -15.30
CA LEU A 103 -7.00 -0.13 -15.68
C LEU A 103 -6.11 0.10 -16.90
N ALA A 104 -6.58 0.89 -17.87
CA ALA A 104 -5.78 1.22 -19.05
C ALA A 104 -4.49 1.99 -18.71
N GLU A 105 -4.54 2.87 -17.69
CA GLU A 105 -3.36 3.57 -17.20
C GLU A 105 -2.35 2.59 -16.55
N ALA A 106 -2.86 1.64 -15.77
CA ALA A 106 -2.02 0.59 -15.16
C ALA A 106 -1.36 -0.28 -16.25
N ASP A 107 -2.13 -0.67 -17.27
CA ASP A 107 -1.62 -1.46 -18.42
C ASP A 107 -0.54 -0.71 -19.19
N GLU A 108 -0.72 0.60 -19.41
CA GLU A 108 0.28 1.45 -20.08
C GLU A 108 1.57 1.55 -19.25
N LEU A 109 1.48 1.78 -17.93
CA LEU A 109 2.64 1.86 -17.05
C LEU A 109 3.42 0.54 -17.04
N ILE A 110 2.74 -0.59 -16.97
CA ILE A 110 3.35 -1.93 -17.01
C ILE A 110 4.10 -2.15 -18.33
N ALA A 111 3.44 -1.86 -19.47
CA ALA A 111 4.04 -1.99 -20.79
C ALA A 111 5.26 -1.07 -20.94
N LEU A 112 5.17 0.16 -20.45
CA LEU A 112 6.25 1.14 -20.47
C LEU A 112 7.45 0.66 -19.63
N ALA A 113 7.23 0.22 -18.40
CA ALA A 113 8.29 -0.30 -17.54
C ALA A 113 9.04 -1.48 -18.17
N ARG A 114 8.30 -2.42 -18.78
CA ARG A 114 8.87 -3.55 -19.55
C ARG A 114 9.70 -3.08 -20.73
N SER A 115 9.16 -2.15 -21.54
CA SER A 115 9.86 -1.62 -22.72
C SER A 115 11.15 -0.90 -22.36
N LYS A 116 11.17 -0.22 -21.23
CA LYS A 116 12.34 0.49 -20.70
C LYS A 116 13.28 -0.41 -19.89
N ARG A 117 12.89 -1.66 -19.63
CA ARG A 117 13.62 -2.60 -18.76
C ARG A 117 13.88 -1.99 -17.38
N ARG A 118 12.84 -1.42 -16.78
CA ARG A 118 12.90 -0.81 -15.44
C ARG A 118 12.02 -1.57 -14.48
N PHE A 119 12.47 -1.70 -13.25
CA PHE A 119 11.62 -2.20 -12.18
C PHE A 119 10.52 -1.17 -11.91
N PHE A 120 9.31 -1.68 -11.80
CA PHE A 120 8.13 -0.92 -11.42
C PHE A 120 7.39 -1.73 -10.35
N THR A 121 7.32 -1.18 -9.15
CA THR A 121 6.70 -1.82 -7.98
C THR A 121 5.74 -0.88 -7.28
N ILE A 122 4.78 -1.45 -6.57
CA ILE A 122 3.71 -0.72 -5.90
C ILE A 122 3.79 -0.92 -4.39
N GLY A 123 3.48 0.12 -3.63
CA GLY A 123 3.58 0.17 -2.18
C GLY A 123 2.53 -0.68 -1.46
N TYR A 124 2.65 -1.99 -1.48
CA TYR A 124 1.89 -2.93 -0.67
C TYR A 124 2.73 -3.41 0.51
N SER A 125 2.96 -2.51 1.45
CA SER A 125 3.87 -2.71 2.59
C SER A 125 3.51 -3.88 3.50
N GLN A 126 2.25 -4.32 3.51
CA GLN A 126 1.81 -5.45 4.35
C GLN A 126 2.60 -6.73 4.11
N ARG A 127 3.08 -6.98 2.90
CA ARG A 127 3.94 -8.14 2.57
C ARG A 127 5.26 -8.16 3.33
N PHE A 128 5.70 -7.00 3.82
CA PHE A 128 6.92 -6.81 4.60
C PHE A 128 6.66 -6.81 6.11
N ASN A 129 5.42 -7.03 6.55
CA ASN A 129 5.10 -7.27 7.94
C ASN A 129 5.42 -8.72 8.29
N PRO A 130 6.25 -8.98 9.32
CA PRO A 130 6.64 -10.35 9.70
C PRO A 130 5.45 -11.29 9.97
N LYS A 131 4.35 -10.80 10.56
CA LYS A 131 3.14 -11.59 10.81
C LYS A 131 2.53 -12.08 9.49
N PHE A 132 2.39 -11.20 8.51
CA PHE A 132 1.79 -11.53 7.21
C PHE A 132 2.72 -12.38 6.33
N ALA A 133 4.02 -12.11 6.38
CA ALA A 133 5.02 -12.97 5.75
C ALA A 133 5.01 -14.39 6.32
N TYR A 134 4.80 -14.52 7.64
CA TYR A 134 4.63 -15.83 8.27
C TYR A 134 3.40 -16.58 7.76
N VAL A 135 2.25 -15.90 7.63
CA VAL A 135 1.02 -16.50 7.06
C VAL A 135 1.29 -17.01 5.64
N LYS A 136 1.88 -16.18 4.79
CA LYS A 136 2.22 -16.56 3.41
C LYS A 136 3.13 -17.79 3.37
N ARG A 137 4.19 -17.79 4.15
CA ARG A 137 5.13 -18.93 4.21
C ARG A 137 4.42 -20.21 4.68
N SER A 138 3.57 -20.11 5.72
CA SER A 138 2.83 -21.28 6.23
C SER A 138 1.88 -21.88 5.18
N ILE A 139 1.32 -21.06 4.30
CA ILE A 139 0.52 -21.51 3.18
C ILE A 139 1.41 -22.18 2.12
N ASP A 140 2.52 -21.56 1.74
CA ASP A 140 3.46 -22.09 0.76
C ASP A 140 4.08 -23.43 1.21
N ASP A 141 4.33 -23.57 2.52
CA ASP A 141 4.87 -24.80 3.12
C ASP A 141 3.79 -25.89 3.33
N GLY A 142 2.52 -25.62 2.98
CA GLY A 142 1.40 -26.56 3.13
C GLY A 142 0.96 -26.79 4.57
N THR A 143 1.34 -25.91 5.52
CA THR A 143 1.06 -26.08 6.96
C THR A 143 -0.45 -26.25 7.28
N ILE A 144 -1.32 -25.59 6.48
CA ILE A 144 -2.78 -25.67 6.64
C ILE A 144 -3.45 -26.48 5.53
N GLY A 145 -2.69 -27.19 4.71
CA GLY A 145 -3.17 -27.86 3.50
C GLY A 145 -3.56 -26.84 2.42
N GLU A 146 -4.49 -27.23 1.53
CA GLU A 146 -5.00 -26.36 0.47
C GLU A 146 -5.88 -25.25 1.05
N PRO A 147 -5.65 -23.97 0.78
CA PRO A 147 -6.53 -22.88 1.20
C PRO A 147 -7.94 -23.02 0.63
N VAL A 148 -8.93 -22.91 1.50
CA VAL A 148 -10.38 -23.07 1.18
C VAL A 148 -11.09 -21.73 1.29
N SER A 149 -10.82 -20.98 2.37
CA SER A 149 -11.51 -19.73 2.66
C SER A 149 -10.61 -18.75 3.40
N ALA A 150 -10.85 -17.46 3.18
CA ALA A 150 -10.25 -16.41 3.98
C ALA A 150 -11.28 -15.34 4.38
N LEU A 151 -11.10 -14.80 5.58
CA LEU A 151 -11.83 -13.64 6.07
C LEU A 151 -10.83 -12.57 6.51
N VAL A 152 -10.99 -11.34 6.00
CA VAL A 152 -10.27 -10.18 6.51
C VAL A 152 -11.29 -9.12 6.90
N SER A 153 -11.20 -8.64 8.14
CA SER A 153 -11.97 -7.47 8.60
C SER A 153 -10.98 -6.42 9.11
N ARG A 154 -10.88 -5.28 8.39
CA ARG A 154 -9.98 -4.19 8.76
C ARG A 154 -10.68 -2.85 8.67
N HIS A 155 -11.14 -2.38 9.80
CA HIS A 155 -11.79 -1.08 9.93
C HIS A 155 -10.88 -0.06 10.61
N ILE A 156 -10.95 1.17 10.14
CA ILE A 156 -10.12 2.30 10.55
C ILE A 156 -11.01 3.42 11.09
N THR A 157 -10.40 4.37 11.79
CA THR A 157 -11.13 5.49 12.38
C THR A 157 -11.68 6.46 11.32
N ARG A 158 -12.84 7.05 11.62
CA ARG A 158 -13.49 8.08 10.79
C ARG A 158 -12.60 9.28 10.50
N ASN A 159 -11.64 9.59 11.37
CA ASN A 159 -10.74 10.72 11.17
C ASN A 159 -9.87 10.54 9.92
N LEU A 160 -9.39 9.33 9.64
CA LEU A 160 -8.68 9.05 8.40
C LEU A 160 -9.60 9.13 7.19
N GLY A 161 -10.80 8.55 7.27
CA GLY A 161 -11.79 8.64 6.20
C GLY A 161 -12.19 10.07 5.86
N LYS A 162 -12.33 10.95 6.86
CA LYS A 162 -12.55 12.39 6.65
C LYS A 162 -11.40 13.05 5.88
N LYS A 163 -10.16 12.75 6.26
CA LYS A 163 -8.97 13.27 5.58
C LYS A 163 -8.90 12.82 4.12
N ILE A 164 -9.16 11.54 3.86
CA ILE A 164 -9.16 10.96 2.51
C ILE A 164 -10.32 11.50 1.68
N GLY A 165 -11.55 11.39 2.17
CA GLY A 165 -12.76 11.85 1.47
C GLY A 165 -12.81 13.36 1.23
N GLY A 166 -12.08 14.16 1.99
CA GLY A 166 -11.86 15.58 1.73
C GLY A 166 -10.90 15.85 0.57
N ARG A 167 -10.02 14.90 0.25
CA ARG A 167 -8.98 15.02 -0.77
C ARG A 167 -9.39 14.38 -2.10
N ILE A 168 -9.92 13.16 -2.04
CA ILE A 168 -10.29 12.36 -3.22
C ILE A 168 -11.55 11.54 -2.95
N LYS A 169 -12.33 11.27 -4.00
CA LYS A 169 -13.57 10.51 -3.94
C LYS A 169 -13.35 9.05 -4.36
N LEU A 170 -12.43 8.38 -3.71
CA LEU A 170 -12.23 6.94 -3.89
C LEU A 170 -12.99 6.15 -2.81
N SER A 171 -13.39 4.93 -3.17
CA SER A 171 -14.12 4.01 -2.30
C SER A 171 -13.22 3.43 -1.20
N PRO A 172 -13.80 2.88 -0.14
CA PRO A 172 -13.06 2.05 0.82
C PRO A 172 -12.43 0.81 0.16
N ALA A 173 -12.98 0.30 -0.95
CA ALA A 173 -12.39 -0.80 -1.69
C ALA A 173 -11.03 -0.40 -2.28
N ALA A 174 -10.96 0.74 -2.96
CA ALA A 174 -9.74 1.24 -3.58
C ALA A 174 -8.70 1.77 -2.58
N MET A 175 -9.14 2.36 -1.46
CA MET A 175 -8.24 3.04 -0.52
C MET A 175 -7.76 2.15 0.61
N GLU A 176 -8.63 1.27 1.13
CA GLU A 176 -8.36 0.45 2.31
C GLU A 176 -8.31 -1.04 1.98
N ALA A 177 -9.39 -1.61 1.41
CA ALA A 177 -9.43 -3.04 1.09
C ALA A 177 -8.36 -3.46 0.09
N THR A 178 -7.82 -2.54 -0.70
CA THR A 178 -6.72 -2.80 -1.64
C THR A 178 -5.53 -3.50 -0.99
N HIS A 179 -5.21 -3.16 0.28
CA HIS A 179 -4.14 -3.81 1.03
C HIS A 179 -4.47 -5.26 1.39
N ASP A 180 -5.73 -5.50 1.74
CA ASP A 180 -6.21 -6.81 2.17
C ASP A 180 -6.44 -7.72 0.96
N ILE A 181 -6.92 -7.16 -0.15
CA ILE A 181 -7.01 -7.85 -1.45
C ILE A 181 -5.62 -8.29 -1.92
N ASP A 182 -4.63 -7.38 -1.86
CA ASP A 182 -3.24 -7.70 -2.20
C ASP A 182 -2.71 -8.87 -1.36
N PHE A 183 -2.91 -8.79 -0.04
CA PHE A 183 -2.43 -9.82 0.88
C PHE A 183 -3.05 -11.19 0.60
N VAL A 184 -4.38 -11.27 0.46
CA VAL A 184 -5.06 -12.54 0.23
C VAL A 184 -4.71 -13.10 -1.15
N LEU A 185 -4.70 -12.29 -2.20
CA LEU A 185 -4.29 -12.73 -3.54
C LEU A 185 -2.82 -13.20 -3.56
N TRP A 186 -1.94 -12.55 -2.80
CA TRP A 186 -0.56 -13.01 -2.65
C TRP A 186 -0.48 -14.37 -1.95
N CYS A 187 -1.26 -14.56 -0.88
CA CYS A 187 -1.35 -15.84 -0.18
C CYS A 187 -1.88 -16.96 -1.07
N LEU A 188 -2.88 -16.67 -1.88
CA LEU A 188 -3.56 -17.66 -2.74
C LEU A 188 -2.90 -17.86 -4.11
N ALA A 189 -1.85 -17.10 -4.44
CA ALA A 189 -1.17 -17.28 -5.73
C ALA A 189 -0.68 -18.72 -5.94
N PRO A 190 -0.79 -19.30 -7.15
CA PRO A 190 -1.07 -18.65 -8.43
C PRO A 190 -2.55 -18.55 -8.83
N ARG A 191 -3.49 -18.87 -7.94
CA ARG A 191 -4.94 -18.81 -8.18
C ARG A 191 -5.37 -17.40 -8.57
N LYS A 192 -6.46 -17.31 -9.34
CA LYS A 192 -6.94 -16.04 -9.87
C LYS A 192 -8.38 -15.74 -9.45
N PRO A 193 -8.71 -14.46 -9.17
CA PRO A 193 -10.09 -14.08 -8.90
C PRO A 193 -10.91 -14.14 -10.18
N ILE A 194 -12.10 -14.75 -10.13
CA ILE A 194 -13.00 -14.88 -11.29
C ILE A 194 -14.34 -14.16 -11.11
N ARG A 195 -14.76 -13.90 -9.87
CA ARG A 195 -16.03 -13.23 -9.59
C ARG A 195 -15.97 -12.43 -8.30
N VAL A 196 -16.58 -11.24 -8.29
CA VAL A 196 -16.66 -10.34 -7.15
C VAL A 196 -18.11 -9.95 -6.90
N TYR A 197 -18.55 -10.01 -5.64
CA TYR A 197 -19.77 -9.38 -5.16
C TYR A 197 -19.44 -8.46 -4.00
N ALA A 198 -20.03 -7.26 -3.99
CA ALA A 198 -19.77 -6.30 -2.92
C ALA A 198 -21.01 -5.52 -2.49
N GLN A 199 -21.02 -5.10 -1.24
CA GLN A 199 -22.01 -4.23 -0.65
C GLN A 199 -21.33 -3.07 0.08
N GLU A 200 -21.68 -1.85 -0.29
CA GLU A 200 -21.24 -0.64 0.41
C GLU A 200 -22.26 -0.15 1.44
N VAL A 201 -21.76 0.41 2.53
CA VAL A 201 -22.57 1.13 3.55
C VAL A 201 -22.33 2.64 3.40
N ARG A 202 -23.39 3.43 3.44
CA ARG A 202 -23.37 4.87 3.11
C ARG A 202 -24.15 5.72 4.10
N LYS A 203 -23.86 5.59 5.43
CA LYS A 203 -24.62 6.23 6.50
C LYS A 203 -23.87 7.33 7.25
N ILE A 204 -22.54 7.25 7.30
CA ILE A 204 -21.69 8.11 8.14
C ILE A 204 -20.93 9.13 7.29
N MET A 205 -20.19 8.64 6.29
CA MET A 205 -19.28 9.46 5.47
C MET A 205 -19.99 10.07 4.27
N LYS A 206 -20.95 9.36 3.68
CA LYS A 206 -21.68 9.79 2.48
C LYS A 206 -22.33 11.17 2.61
N PRO A 207 -23.03 11.51 3.69
CA PRO A 207 -23.71 12.81 3.79
C PRO A 207 -22.76 14.01 3.74
N THR A 208 -21.55 13.87 4.25
CA THR A 208 -20.59 14.99 4.38
C THR A 208 -19.49 14.95 3.32
N TYR A 209 -19.01 13.76 2.98
CA TYR A 209 -17.82 13.59 2.15
C TYR A 209 -18.11 12.93 0.79
N GLY A 210 -19.33 12.42 0.59
CA GLY A 210 -19.73 11.80 -0.68
C GLY A 210 -19.12 10.42 -0.95
N VAL A 211 -18.40 9.83 0.02
CA VAL A 211 -17.77 8.50 -0.09
C VAL A 211 -18.50 7.49 0.79
N PRO A 212 -18.48 6.18 0.46
CA PRO A 212 -19.01 5.13 1.33
C PRO A 212 -18.27 5.07 2.67
N ASP A 213 -18.93 4.48 3.67
CA ASP A 213 -18.39 4.30 5.03
C ASP A 213 -17.46 3.10 5.10
N CYS A 214 -17.92 1.99 4.54
CA CYS A 214 -17.20 0.74 4.41
C CYS A 214 -17.78 -0.10 3.27
N VAL A 215 -17.04 -1.14 2.91
CA VAL A 215 -17.41 -2.12 1.91
C VAL A 215 -17.20 -3.53 2.47
N TRP A 216 -18.11 -4.44 2.09
CA TRP A 216 -17.96 -5.87 2.25
C TRP A 216 -17.86 -6.51 0.88
N ILE A 217 -16.80 -7.28 0.65
CA ILE A 217 -16.45 -7.85 -0.65
C ILE A 217 -16.34 -9.36 -0.50
N ILE A 218 -16.97 -10.11 -1.40
CA ILE A 218 -16.78 -11.56 -1.55
C ILE A 218 -16.13 -11.80 -2.91
N VAL A 219 -15.04 -12.55 -2.92
CA VAL A 219 -14.30 -12.92 -4.13
C VAL A 219 -14.26 -14.43 -4.27
N THR A 220 -14.62 -14.94 -5.44
CA THR A 220 -14.48 -16.36 -5.82
C THR A 220 -13.22 -16.52 -6.67
N MET A 221 -12.42 -17.52 -6.35
CA MET A 221 -11.20 -17.88 -7.08
C MET A 221 -11.48 -18.96 -8.12
N ASP A 222 -10.60 -19.14 -9.08
CA ASP A 222 -10.73 -20.09 -10.21
C ASP A 222 -10.75 -21.57 -9.79
N ASP A 223 -10.25 -21.90 -8.61
CA ASP A 223 -10.32 -23.26 -8.01
C ASP A 223 -11.53 -23.49 -7.12
N GLY A 224 -12.40 -22.48 -6.94
CA GLY A 224 -13.59 -22.53 -6.09
C GLY A 224 -13.35 -22.05 -4.65
N ALA A 225 -12.13 -21.75 -4.23
CA ALA A 225 -11.87 -21.07 -2.96
C ALA A 225 -12.53 -19.68 -2.96
N ALA A 226 -12.88 -19.19 -1.78
CA ALA A 226 -13.47 -17.85 -1.67
C ALA A 226 -12.89 -17.08 -0.49
N PHE A 227 -12.86 -15.76 -0.62
CA PHE A 227 -12.51 -14.89 0.50
C PHE A 227 -13.46 -13.71 0.64
N THR A 228 -13.54 -13.20 1.87
CA THR A 228 -14.36 -12.03 2.21
C THR A 228 -13.50 -10.97 2.85
N ILE A 229 -13.69 -9.72 2.43
CA ILE A 229 -13.02 -8.55 3.00
C ILE A 229 -14.05 -7.52 3.45
N GLY A 230 -13.96 -7.11 4.73
CA GLY A 230 -14.66 -5.96 5.28
C GLY A 230 -13.66 -4.84 5.57
N ALA A 231 -13.78 -3.69 4.90
CA ALA A 231 -12.86 -2.58 5.10
C ALA A 231 -13.56 -1.21 5.05
N GLY A 232 -13.02 -0.22 5.76
CA GLY A 232 -13.52 1.13 5.70
C GLY A 232 -13.30 1.97 6.96
N TRP A 233 -13.99 3.10 7.03
CA TRP A 233 -13.77 4.18 8.00
C TRP A 233 -14.94 4.31 8.98
N VAL A 234 -15.26 3.22 9.69
CA VAL A 234 -16.47 3.16 10.55
C VAL A 234 -16.19 3.35 12.05
N LEU A 235 -14.94 3.14 12.47
CA LEU A 235 -14.59 3.26 13.89
C LEU A 235 -14.71 4.71 14.39
N PRO A 236 -15.21 4.91 15.62
CA PRO A 236 -15.30 6.25 16.18
C PRO A 236 -13.92 6.93 16.31
N PRO A 237 -13.87 8.28 16.32
CA PRO A 237 -12.59 9.01 16.44
C PRO A 237 -11.79 8.69 17.69
N ALA A 238 -12.47 8.33 18.77
CA ALA A 238 -11.86 7.96 20.06
C ALA A 238 -11.60 6.46 20.18
N TYR A 239 -11.66 5.70 19.09
CA TYR A 239 -11.27 4.27 19.12
C TYR A 239 -9.80 4.16 19.56
N PRO A 240 -9.48 3.30 20.53
CA PRO A 240 -8.18 3.33 21.19
C PRO A 240 -7.01 2.90 20.30
N ASN A 241 -7.27 2.23 19.19
CA ASN A 241 -6.27 1.82 18.22
C ASN A 241 -6.47 2.50 16.85
N PHE A 242 -5.47 2.46 15.98
CA PHE A 242 -5.56 2.96 14.61
C PHE A 242 -6.57 2.19 13.77
N SER A 243 -6.60 0.88 13.91
CA SER A 243 -7.51 -0.02 13.21
C SER A 243 -7.95 -1.18 14.09
N SER A 244 -9.08 -1.79 13.76
CA SER A 244 -9.48 -3.12 14.22
C SER A 244 -9.21 -4.08 13.06
N THR A 245 -8.27 -5.03 13.22
CA THR A 245 -7.88 -5.94 12.15
C THR A 245 -7.94 -7.39 12.64
N TRP A 246 -8.73 -8.19 11.91
CA TRP A 246 -8.83 -9.63 12.07
C TRP A 246 -8.63 -10.31 10.74
N ILE A 247 -7.78 -11.34 10.71
CA ILE A 247 -7.53 -12.16 9.51
C ILE A 247 -7.68 -13.63 9.91
N GLU A 248 -8.42 -14.37 9.12
CA GLU A 248 -8.57 -15.82 9.23
C GLU A 248 -8.33 -16.45 7.86
N MET A 249 -7.44 -17.43 7.81
CA MET A 249 -7.15 -18.24 6.62
C MET A 249 -7.40 -19.69 6.98
N VAL A 250 -8.35 -20.33 6.31
CA VAL A 250 -8.73 -21.74 6.54
C VAL A 250 -8.29 -22.59 5.36
N GLY A 251 -7.62 -23.67 5.63
CA GLY A 251 -7.24 -24.70 4.67
C GLY A 251 -7.85 -26.06 5.01
N THR A 252 -7.54 -27.05 4.21
CA THR A 252 -8.08 -28.43 4.38
C THR A 252 -7.56 -29.13 5.63
N GLU A 253 -6.43 -28.72 6.18
CA GLU A 253 -5.75 -29.39 7.30
C GLU A 253 -5.55 -28.47 8.51
N GLY A 254 -5.94 -27.19 8.42
CA GLY A 254 -5.76 -26.26 9.53
C GLY A 254 -6.26 -24.86 9.26
N ALA A 255 -6.03 -23.96 10.21
CA ALA A 255 -6.37 -22.55 10.08
C ALA A 255 -5.28 -21.67 10.73
N ILE A 256 -5.13 -20.47 10.19
CA ILE A 256 -4.26 -19.44 10.75
C ILE A 256 -5.12 -18.21 11.06
N MET A 257 -4.95 -17.66 12.25
CA MET A 257 -5.64 -16.44 12.67
C MET A 257 -4.60 -15.37 13.05
N VAL A 258 -4.85 -14.13 12.59
CA VAL A 258 -4.08 -12.96 13.02
C VAL A 258 -5.03 -11.96 13.65
N ASP A 259 -4.88 -11.71 14.93
CA ASP A 259 -5.51 -10.58 15.63
C ASP A 259 -4.49 -9.43 15.70
N ASP A 260 -4.69 -8.42 14.89
CA ASP A 260 -3.88 -7.20 14.90
C ASP A 260 -4.67 -6.00 15.49
N THR A 261 -5.77 -6.29 16.18
CA THR A 261 -6.59 -5.30 16.90
C THR A 261 -5.88 -4.79 18.14
N HIS A 262 -5.24 -5.68 18.86
CA HIS A 262 -4.45 -5.38 20.04
C HIS A 262 -2.98 -5.24 19.65
N ARG A 263 -2.45 -4.05 19.86
CA ARG A 263 -1.02 -3.80 19.70
C ARG A 263 -0.31 -4.07 21.02
N ASP A 264 0.96 -4.43 20.96
CA ASP A 264 1.73 -4.99 22.07
C ASP A 264 1.84 -4.08 23.31
N VAL A 265 1.59 -2.77 23.16
CA VAL A 265 1.70 -1.79 24.24
C VAL A 265 0.32 -1.23 24.59
N VAL A 266 -0.05 -1.32 25.86
CA VAL A 266 -1.21 -0.64 26.43
C VAL A 266 -0.72 0.44 27.36
N LEU A 267 -1.05 1.71 27.05
CA LEU A 267 -0.75 2.85 27.91
C LEU A 267 -2.03 3.28 28.63
N ASN A 268 -1.99 3.34 29.95
CA ASN A 268 -3.08 3.84 30.76
C ASN A 268 -2.61 5.05 31.57
N THR A 269 -3.23 6.20 31.38
CA THR A 269 -2.89 7.45 32.06
C THR A 269 -4.12 8.11 32.69
N MET A 270 -3.89 8.91 33.72
CA MET A 270 -4.96 9.69 34.38
C MET A 270 -5.64 10.69 33.43
N GLN A 271 -4.92 11.18 32.41
CA GLN A 271 -5.46 12.16 31.47
C GLN A 271 -6.17 11.55 30.28
N LYS A 272 -5.61 10.46 29.72
CA LYS A 272 -6.09 9.87 28.45
C LYS A 272 -6.84 8.55 28.63
N GLY A 273 -6.87 8.01 29.87
CA GLY A 273 -7.36 6.65 30.08
C GLY A 273 -6.50 5.61 29.34
N MET A 274 -7.14 4.58 28.79
CA MET A 274 -6.46 3.53 28.06
C MET A 274 -6.23 3.96 26.61
N VAL A 275 -4.99 3.86 26.17
CA VAL A 275 -4.55 4.15 24.80
C VAL A 275 -3.67 3.01 24.30
N LEU A 276 -3.83 2.63 23.03
CA LEU A 276 -2.97 1.68 22.35
C LEU A 276 -2.05 2.46 21.40
N PRO A 277 -0.81 2.77 21.78
CA PRO A 277 0.08 3.53 20.93
C PRO A 277 0.47 2.75 19.68
N ILE A 278 0.70 3.46 18.58
CA ILE A 278 1.21 2.84 17.36
C ILE A 278 2.69 2.56 17.56
N SER A 279 3.02 1.29 17.82
CA SER A 279 4.40 0.85 18.08
C SER A 279 5.03 0.12 16.89
N THR A 280 4.20 -0.40 15.95
CA THR A 280 4.70 -1.27 14.88
C THR A 280 4.29 -0.87 13.47
N MET A 281 3.34 0.08 13.30
CA MET A 281 2.90 0.40 11.95
C MET A 281 2.36 1.82 11.76
N PRO A 282 3.02 2.63 10.93
CA PRO A 282 4.44 2.88 10.80
C PRO A 282 4.89 3.50 12.08
N GLY A 283 5.85 2.90 12.70
CA GLY A 283 5.94 3.01 14.10
C GLY A 283 7.00 3.92 14.67
N GLU A 284 7.32 3.60 15.90
CA GLU A 284 8.44 4.16 16.63
C GLU A 284 9.76 3.90 15.90
N LYS A 285 10.72 4.78 16.14
CA LYS A 285 12.10 4.56 15.75
C LYS A 285 12.89 3.95 16.90
N VAL A 286 13.70 2.96 16.57
CA VAL A 286 14.79 2.52 17.44
C VAL A 286 16.08 2.97 16.78
N ALA A 287 16.72 3.99 17.36
CA ALA A 287 17.83 4.71 16.73
C ALA A 287 17.43 5.27 15.34
N GLN A 288 17.97 4.72 14.25
CA GLN A 288 17.67 5.17 12.88
C GLN A 288 16.67 4.27 12.16
N VAL A 289 16.23 3.16 12.78
CA VAL A 289 15.38 2.14 12.18
C VAL A 289 13.93 2.35 12.56
N TYR A 290 13.02 2.44 11.57
CA TYR A 290 11.59 2.46 11.81
C TYR A 290 11.06 1.06 12.12
N ALA A 291 10.24 0.94 13.15
CA ALA A 291 9.41 -0.24 13.32
C ALA A 291 8.30 -0.24 12.26
N GLY A 292 7.98 -1.42 11.75
CA GLY A 292 6.93 -1.60 10.75
C GLY A 292 7.47 -1.82 9.34
N PRO A 293 6.55 -2.12 8.39
CA PRO A 293 6.93 -2.72 7.11
C PRO A 293 7.44 -1.72 6.07
N MET A 294 7.23 -0.40 6.24
CA MET A 294 7.57 0.58 5.21
C MET A 294 9.08 0.72 4.99
N GLU A 295 9.88 0.62 6.06
CA GLU A 295 11.33 0.62 5.96
C GLU A 295 11.82 -0.62 5.21
N ALA A 296 11.38 -1.81 5.64
CA ALA A 296 11.75 -3.07 4.99
C ALA A 296 11.36 -3.09 3.50
N GLU A 297 10.20 -2.58 3.15
CA GLU A 297 9.73 -2.43 1.77
C GLU A 297 10.64 -1.49 0.96
N THR A 298 11.02 -0.36 1.53
CA THR A 298 11.92 0.61 0.87
C THR A 298 13.31 0.01 0.64
N ILE A 299 13.88 -0.65 1.65
CA ILE A 299 15.17 -1.34 1.55
C ILE A 299 15.09 -2.44 0.48
N HIS A 300 14.01 -3.24 0.46
CA HIS A 300 13.81 -4.27 -0.56
C HIS A 300 13.85 -3.69 -1.99
N PHE A 301 13.21 -2.55 -2.23
CA PHE A 301 13.28 -1.90 -3.55
C PHE A 301 14.71 -1.51 -3.93
N LEU A 302 15.48 -0.94 -3.01
CA LEU A 302 16.88 -0.61 -3.21
C LEU A 302 17.73 -1.86 -3.51
N GLU A 303 17.52 -2.94 -2.75
CA GLU A 303 18.18 -4.22 -2.97
C GLU A 303 17.85 -4.82 -4.33
N CYS A 304 16.58 -4.74 -4.76
CA CYS A 304 16.16 -5.22 -6.08
C CYS A 304 16.94 -4.53 -7.20
N ILE A 305 17.15 -3.22 -7.09
CA ILE A 305 17.94 -2.46 -8.06
C ILE A 305 19.42 -2.86 -7.97
N ALA A 306 20.00 -2.84 -6.77
CA ALA A 306 21.42 -3.11 -6.55
C ALA A 306 21.84 -4.52 -6.98
N LEU A 307 20.95 -5.51 -6.80
CA LEU A 307 21.19 -6.93 -7.05
C LEU A 307 20.53 -7.43 -8.34
N ASN A 308 19.86 -6.54 -9.10
CA ASN A 308 19.10 -6.86 -10.31
C ASN A 308 18.10 -8.02 -10.08
N ARG A 309 17.29 -7.94 -9.01
CA ARG A 309 16.27 -8.93 -8.66
C ARG A 309 14.88 -8.34 -8.84
N GLN A 310 13.90 -9.17 -9.19
CA GLN A 310 12.51 -8.74 -9.29
C GLN A 310 11.96 -8.34 -7.93
N PRO A 311 11.22 -7.21 -7.85
CA PRO A 311 10.51 -6.83 -6.64
C PRO A 311 9.45 -7.87 -6.23
N LEU A 312 9.27 -8.05 -4.92
CA LEU A 312 8.25 -8.93 -4.36
C LEU A 312 6.83 -8.55 -4.77
N VAL A 313 6.57 -7.25 -4.89
CA VAL A 313 5.30 -6.73 -5.42
C VAL A 313 5.51 -6.38 -6.89
N THR A 314 4.89 -7.15 -7.79
CA THR A 314 4.93 -6.84 -9.22
C THR A 314 3.79 -5.88 -9.60
N ALA A 315 4.00 -5.08 -10.62
CA ALA A 315 2.97 -4.17 -11.13
C ALA A 315 1.77 -4.93 -11.70
N GLU A 316 2.00 -6.12 -12.28
CA GLU A 316 0.96 -7.02 -12.77
C GLU A 316 0.06 -7.51 -11.63
N HIS A 317 0.65 -7.89 -10.50
CA HIS A 317 -0.14 -8.26 -9.31
C HIS A 317 -0.96 -7.06 -8.79
N ALA A 318 -0.35 -5.87 -8.72
CA ALA A 318 -1.04 -4.66 -8.32
C ALA A 318 -2.21 -4.30 -9.26
N ARG A 319 -2.04 -4.53 -10.56
CA ARG A 319 -3.13 -4.39 -11.54
C ARG A 319 -4.25 -5.40 -11.30
N MET A 320 -3.94 -6.64 -10.95
CA MET A 320 -4.94 -7.65 -10.58
C MET A 320 -5.71 -7.24 -9.31
N VAL A 321 -5.03 -6.72 -8.30
CA VAL A 321 -5.66 -6.13 -7.10
C VAL A 321 -6.62 -5.00 -7.50
N MET A 322 -6.17 -4.09 -8.37
CA MET A 322 -6.99 -3.00 -8.90
C MET A 322 -8.25 -3.52 -9.61
N GLN A 323 -8.13 -4.57 -10.38
CA GLN A 323 -9.26 -5.19 -11.08
C GLN A 323 -10.32 -5.71 -10.10
N VAL A 324 -9.90 -6.31 -8.98
CA VAL A 324 -10.82 -6.79 -7.93
C VAL A 324 -11.54 -5.64 -7.26
N TYR A 325 -10.85 -4.59 -6.80
CA TYR A 325 -11.55 -3.49 -6.14
C TYR A 325 -12.43 -2.67 -7.11
N ARG A 326 -12.07 -2.53 -8.37
CA ARG A 326 -12.94 -1.92 -9.39
C ARG A 326 -14.19 -2.76 -9.64
N ALA A 327 -14.06 -4.08 -9.70
CA ALA A 327 -15.20 -4.99 -9.78
C ALA A 327 -16.08 -4.92 -8.52
N ALA A 328 -15.49 -4.70 -7.35
CA ALA A 328 -16.25 -4.50 -6.10
C ALA A 328 -17.04 -3.19 -6.13
N ASP A 329 -16.46 -2.08 -6.57
CA ASP A 329 -17.15 -0.81 -6.74
C ASP A 329 -18.32 -0.95 -7.72
N GLN A 330 -18.09 -1.57 -8.87
CA GLN A 330 -19.14 -1.85 -9.87
C GLN A 330 -20.24 -2.75 -9.32
N SER A 331 -19.87 -3.81 -8.58
CA SER A 331 -20.82 -4.73 -7.97
C SER A 331 -21.73 -4.02 -6.96
N ALA A 332 -21.17 -3.15 -6.14
CA ALA A 332 -21.92 -2.38 -5.16
C ALA A 332 -22.86 -1.33 -5.82
N GLU A 333 -22.48 -0.80 -6.96
CA GLU A 333 -23.30 0.12 -7.74
C GLU A 333 -24.46 -0.60 -8.44
N GLU A 334 -24.17 -1.74 -9.10
CA GLU A 334 -25.12 -2.51 -9.90
C GLU A 334 -25.94 -3.52 -9.06
N ASN A 335 -25.60 -3.74 -7.79
CA ASN A 335 -26.22 -4.72 -6.89
C ASN A 335 -26.24 -6.15 -7.47
N ARG A 336 -25.19 -6.56 -8.16
CA ARG A 336 -25.01 -7.90 -8.72
C ARG A 336 -23.55 -8.33 -8.71
N PRO A 337 -23.26 -9.63 -8.79
CA PRO A 337 -21.91 -10.13 -8.99
C PRO A 337 -21.33 -9.64 -10.34
N ILE A 338 -20.02 -9.37 -10.34
CA ILE A 338 -19.24 -8.98 -11.52
C ILE A 338 -18.19 -10.05 -11.78
N ASP A 339 -18.16 -10.56 -13.01
CA ASP A 339 -17.12 -11.49 -13.43
C ASP A 339 -15.83 -10.68 -13.71
N VAL A 340 -14.71 -11.22 -13.23
CA VAL A 340 -13.38 -10.63 -13.41
C VAL A 340 -12.70 -11.35 -14.56
N ALA A 341 -12.42 -10.63 -15.65
CA ALA A 341 -11.65 -11.20 -16.75
C ALA A 341 -10.20 -11.39 -16.31
N VAL A 342 -9.70 -12.59 -16.41
CA VAL A 342 -8.36 -13.00 -15.98
C VAL A 342 -7.36 -12.88 -17.14
#